data_edb1124aad0ddb1070fbbc7f86d5be6b
#
_entry.id   edb1124aad0ddb1070fbbc7f86d5be6b
#
_cell.length_a   1.000
_cell.length_b   1.000
_cell.length_c   1.000
_cell.angle_alpha   90.00
_cell.angle_beta   90.00
_cell.angle_gamma   90.00
#
_symmetry.space_group_name_H-M   'P 1'
#
loop_
_entity.id
_entity.type
_entity.pdbx_description
1 polymer ?
#
loop_
_entity_poly.entity_id
_entity_poly.type
_entity_poly.pdbx_seq_one_letter_code
_entity_poly.pdbx_strand_id
1 'polypeptide(L)'
;MKIIAAVGISLALLLSSIAFAKVGGGDIVFEVKKGKVTFSHDSHVKTSGLACQECHDKLFVTKAKHKKASMADMGKGKSCGACHDGKRAFSVKSNCGNCHQK
;
A
#
# COMPACT_ATOMS: atom_id res chain seq x y z
N MET A 1 -15.96 -23.28 -47.84
CA MET A 1 -14.63 -22.76 -47.51
C MET A 1 -14.62 -21.34 -46.92
N LYS A 2 -15.73 -20.63 -46.85
CA LYS A 2 -15.79 -19.27 -46.30
C LYS A 2 -16.12 -19.22 -44.77
N ILE A 3 -16.43 -20.35 -44.16
CA ILE A 3 -16.86 -20.40 -42.74
C ILE A 3 -15.68 -20.64 -41.77
N ILE A 4 -14.57 -21.19 -42.25
CA ILE A 4 -13.41 -21.53 -41.41
C ILE A 4 -12.60 -20.29 -40.97
N ALA A 5 -12.63 -19.22 -41.76
CA ALA A 5 -11.91 -17.99 -41.43
C ALA A 5 -12.55 -17.18 -40.28
N ALA A 6 -13.86 -17.31 -40.08
CA ALA A 6 -14.55 -16.55 -39.02
C ALA A 6 -14.37 -17.14 -37.62
N VAL A 7 -14.08 -18.43 -37.49
CA VAL A 7 -13.90 -19.11 -36.20
C VAL A 7 -12.53 -18.80 -35.60
N GLY A 8 -11.51 -18.58 -36.45
CA GLY A 8 -10.16 -18.28 -35.98
C GLY A 8 -10.01 -16.91 -35.32
N ILE A 9 -10.81 -15.93 -35.73
CA ILE A 9 -10.75 -14.55 -35.22
C ILE A 9 -11.45 -14.45 -33.87
N SER A 10 -12.50 -15.24 -33.65
CA SER A 10 -13.22 -15.21 -32.35
C SER A 10 -12.43 -15.83 -31.18
N LEU A 11 -11.52 -16.76 -31.45
CA LEU A 11 -10.72 -17.40 -30.41
C LEU A 11 -9.52 -16.55 -29.96
N ALA A 12 -9.04 -15.64 -30.82
CA ALA A 12 -7.94 -14.74 -30.49
C ALA A 12 -8.33 -13.59 -29.55
N LEU A 13 -9.63 -13.26 -29.47
CA LEU A 13 -10.16 -12.20 -28.61
C LEU A 13 -10.39 -12.64 -27.16
N LEU A 14 -10.29 -13.93 -26.83
CA LEU A 14 -10.52 -14.46 -25.48
C LEU A 14 -9.23 -14.53 -24.62
N LEU A 15 -8.10 -14.14 -25.18
CA LEU A 15 -6.83 -14.00 -24.44
C LEU A 15 -6.67 -12.58 -23.90
N SER A 16 -7.76 -12.01 -23.36
CA SER A 16 -7.66 -10.78 -22.57
C SER A 16 -6.84 -11.11 -21.32
N SER A 17 -5.64 -10.59 -21.25
CA SER A 17 -4.80 -10.65 -20.06
C SER A 17 -5.58 -10.08 -18.87
N ILE A 18 -5.86 -10.90 -17.87
CA ILE A 18 -6.46 -10.47 -16.62
C ILE A 18 -5.40 -9.64 -15.91
N ALA A 19 -5.50 -8.31 -16.01
CA ALA A 19 -4.66 -7.41 -15.25
C ALA A 19 -5.13 -7.41 -13.80
N PHE A 20 -4.36 -8.00 -12.89
CA PHE A 20 -4.62 -7.89 -11.46
C PHE A 20 -4.17 -6.51 -10.98
N ALA A 21 -5.12 -5.68 -10.57
CA ALA A 21 -4.81 -4.42 -9.92
C ALA A 21 -4.21 -4.68 -8.53
N LYS A 22 -3.11 -4.00 -8.20
CA LYS A 22 -2.52 -4.06 -6.86
C LYS A 22 -3.39 -3.28 -5.88
N VAL A 23 -3.60 -3.84 -4.67
CA VAL A 23 -4.36 -3.19 -3.60
C VAL A 23 -3.75 -1.82 -3.29
N GLY A 24 -4.58 -0.77 -3.33
CA GLY A 24 -4.15 0.60 -3.05
C GLY A 24 -3.10 1.17 -4.00
N GLY A 25 -2.89 0.55 -5.16
CA GLY A 25 -1.84 0.92 -6.10
C GLY A 25 -0.47 0.31 -5.79
N GLY A 26 -0.38 -0.57 -4.79
CA GLY A 26 0.84 -1.28 -4.41
C GLY A 26 1.62 -0.61 -3.26
N ASP A 27 2.91 -0.82 -3.24
CA ASP A 27 3.79 -0.30 -2.20
C ASP A 27 4.11 1.18 -2.42
N ILE A 28 4.24 1.91 -1.32
CA ILE A 28 4.68 3.31 -1.32
C ILE A 28 6.05 3.39 -0.65
N VAL A 29 7.00 4.00 -1.34
CA VAL A 29 8.37 4.16 -0.84
C VAL A 29 8.58 5.58 -0.37
N PHE A 30 9.09 5.74 0.85
CA PHE A 30 9.50 7.01 1.43
C PHE A 30 11.02 7.02 1.58
N GLU A 31 11.66 7.97 0.89
CA GLU A 31 13.09 8.20 1.03
C GLU A 31 13.34 9.13 2.22
N VAL A 32 13.95 8.60 3.27
CA VAL A 32 14.25 9.36 4.49
C VAL A 32 15.69 9.11 4.94
N LYS A 33 16.24 10.02 5.74
CA LYS A 33 17.66 10.01 6.15
C LYS A 33 18.09 8.72 6.86
N LYS A 34 17.21 8.12 7.65
CA LYS A 34 17.49 6.87 8.39
C LYS A 34 17.38 5.59 7.57
N GLY A 35 17.08 5.71 6.29
CA GLY A 35 16.88 4.59 5.41
C GLY A 35 15.46 4.53 4.84
N LYS A 36 15.35 3.92 3.70
CA LYS A 36 14.11 3.79 2.94
C LYS A 36 13.02 3.11 3.75
N VAL A 37 11.82 3.68 3.75
CA VAL A 37 10.62 3.07 4.34
C VAL A 37 9.69 2.66 3.21
N THR A 38 9.33 1.37 3.16
CA THR A 38 8.35 0.85 2.20
C THR A 38 7.07 0.52 2.95
N PHE A 39 5.99 1.22 2.63
CA PHE A 39 4.66 0.91 3.12
C PHE A 39 3.99 -0.07 2.15
N SER A 40 3.57 -1.22 2.67
CA SER A 40 2.85 -2.23 1.90
C SER A 40 1.35 -2.14 2.15
N HIS A 41 0.59 -1.76 1.13
CA HIS A 41 -0.87 -1.85 1.18
C HIS A 41 -1.35 -3.29 1.41
N ASP A 42 -0.71 -4.26 0.76
CA ASP A 42 -1.06 -5.66 0.91
C ASP A 42 -0.98 -6.14 2.36
N SER A 43 0.10 -5.81 3.07
CA SER A 43 0.26 -6.19 4.47
C SER A 43 -0.80 -5.58 5.37
N HIS A 44 -1.19 -4.35 5.13
CA HIS A 44 -2.17 -3.63 5.95
C HIS A 44 -3.62 -4.01 5.59
N VAL A 45 -3.93 -4.14 4.33
CA VAL A 45 -5.29 -4.42 3.88
C VAL A 45 -5.59 -5.92 3.87
N LYS A 46 -4.76 -6.73 3.22
CA LYS A 46 -5.02 -8.17 3.10
C LYS A 46 -4.63 -8.93 4.36
N THR A 47 -3.41 -8.71 4.86
CA THR A 47 -2.90 -9.48 6.02
C THR A 47 -3.51 -9.01 7.33
N SER A 48 -3.60 -7.70 7.56
CA SER A 48 -4.14 -7.14 8.80
C SER A 48 -5.65 -6.88 8.75
N GLY A 49 -6.28 -7.01 7.57
CA GLY A 49 -7.74 -6.90 7.41
C GLY A 49 -8.28 -5.47 7.58
N LEU A 50 -7.47 -4.45 7.34
CA LEU A 50 -7.89 -3.06 7.48
C LEU A 50 -8.69 -2.59 6.27
N ALA A 51 -9.81 -1.89 6.50
CA ALA A 51 -10.57 -1.24 5.46
C ALA A 51 -9.86 0.05 5.00
N CYS A 52 -10.08 0.45 3.74
CA CYS A 52 -9.46 1.64 3.16
C CYS A 52 -9.76 2.91 3.97
N GLN A 53 -11.00 3.05 4.46
CA GLN A 53 -11.43 4.20 5.25
C GLN A 53 -10.79 4.29 6.63
N GLU A 54 -10.21 3.23 7.15
CA GLU A 54 -9.50 3.28 8.45
C GLU A 54 -8.26 4.16 8.38
N CYS A 55 -7.67 4.29 7.20
CA CYS A 55 -6.50 5.11 6.94
C CYS A 55 -6.83 6.35 6.11
N HIS A 56 -7.61 6.17 5.03
CA HIS A 56 -7.89 7.27 4.11
C HIS A 56 -8.97 8.21 4.64
N ASP A 57 -8.86 9.46 4.20
CA ASP A 57 -9.70 10.62 4.52
C ASP A 57 -9.46 11.22 5.93
N LYS A 58 -8.86 10.48 6.84
CA LYS A 58 -8.56 10.97 8.20
C LYS A 58 -7.06 11.07 8.48
N LEU A 59 -6.35 9.96 8.40
CA LEU A 59 -4.92 9.88 8.71
C LEU A 59 -4.05 10.14 7.48
N PHE A 60 -4.45 9.59 6.36
CA PHE A 60 -3.68 9.66 5.12
C PHE A 60 -4.57 10.10 3.97
N VAL A 61 -4.08 11.09 3.25
CA VAL A 61 -4.64 11.58 2.00
C VAL A 61 -3.81 11.07 0.82
N THR A 62 -4.06 11.55 -0.39
CA THR A 62 -3.27 11.16 -1.55
C THR A 62 -1.79 11.55 -1.38
N LYS A 63 -0.89 10.85 -2.08
CA LYS A 63 0.54 11.13 -2.07
C LYS A 63 0.85 12.62 -2.35
N ALA A 64 0.10 13.24 -3.26
CA ALA A 64 0.28 14.65 -3.62
C ALA A 64 -0.06 15.62 -2.48
N LYS A 65 -0.98 15.24 -1.59
CA LYS A 65 -1.43 16.07 -0.46
C LYS A 65 -0.82 15.62 0.88
N HIS A 66 0.00 14.60 0.86
CA HIS A 66 0.59 14.05 2.07
C HIS A 66 1.56 15.03 2.73
N LYS A 67 1.36 15.29 4.01
CA LYS A 67 2.29 16.05 4.84
C LYS A 67 3.25 15.11 5.55
N LYS A 68 4.53 15.43 5.51
CA LYS A 68 5.54 14.65 6.23
C LYS A 68 5.29 14.75 7.74
N ALA A 69 5.30 13.61 8.40
CA ALA A 69 5.28 13.52 9.86
C ALA A 69 6.67 13.16 10.37
N SER A 70 7.12 13.83 11.43
CA SER A 70 8.36 13.48 12.11
C SER A 70 8.17 12.24 12.97
N MET A 71 9.27 11.59 13.36
CA MET A 71 9.21 10.49 14.33
C MET A 71 8.67 10.95 15.70
N ALA A 72 8.91 12.20 16.08
CA ALA A 72 8.32 12.78 17.29
C ALA A 72 6.80 12.88 17.19
N ASP A 73 6.26 13.27 16.03
CA ASP A 73 4.82 13.30 15.79
C ASP A 73 4.21 11.88 15.79
N MET A 74 4.88 10.93 15.17
CA MET A 74 4.45 9.53 15.17
C MET A 74 4.42 8.97 16.61
N GLY A 75 5.40 9.32 17.43
CA GLY A 75 5.41 8.95 18.84
C GLY A 75 4.26 9.54 19.66
N LYS A 76 3.63 10.60 19.16
CA LYS A 76 2.43 11.23 19.74
C LYS A 76 1.12 10.73 19.13
N GLY A 77 1.16 9.67 18.34
CA GLY A 77 -0.02 9.05 17.74
C GLY A 77 -0.46 9.63 16.40
N LYS A 78 0.40 10.39 15.72
CA LYS A 78 0.12 10.91 14.38
C LYS A 78 0.68 9.97 13.31
N SER A 79 0.10 10.02 12.09
CA SER A 79 0.55 9.22 10.95
C SER A 79 0.60 7.73 11.29
N CYS A 80 1.69 7.04 11.00
CA CYS A 80 1.86 5.62 11.31
C CYS A 80 1.71 5.33 12.82
N GLY A 81 2.06 6.26 13.67
CA GLY A 81 1.95 6.16 15.13
C GLY A 81 0.51 6.09 15.65
N ALA A 82 -0.49 6.41 14.82
CA ALA A 82 -1.89 6.26 15.21
C ALA A 82 -2.28 4.81 15.48
N CYS A 83 -1.65 3.86 14.80
CA CYS A 83 -1.85 2.42 14.98
C CYS A 83 -0.60 1.73 15.55
N HIS A 84 0.60 2.15 15.13
CA HIS A 84 1.86 1.64 15.63
C HIS A 84 2.23 2.28 16.99
N ASP A 85 1.41 2.01 17.98
CA ASP A 85 1.48 2.55 19.34
C ASP A 85 1.94 1.51 20.38
N GLY A 86 2.21 0.29 19.94
CA GLY A 86 2.57 -0.82 20.81
C GLY A 86 1.38 -1.62 21.33
N LYS A 87 0.15 -1.25 20.93
CA LYS A 87 -1.08 -1.96 21.29
C LYS A 87 -1.78 -2.53 20.06
N ARG A 88 -2.10 -1.68 19.08
CA ARG A 88 -2.72 -2.11 17.81
C ARG A 88 -1.71 -2.76 16.88
N ALA A 89 -0.50 -2.20 16.81
CA ALA A 89 0.62 -2.71 16.03
C ALA A 89 1.93 -2.39 16.78
N PHE A 90 3.06 -2.91 16.30
CA PHE A 90 4.35 -2.66 16.95
C PHE A 90 4.64 -1.16 17.06
N SER A 91 5.30 -0.74 18.14
CA SER A 91 5.53 0.67 18.45
C SER A 91 6.55 1.31 17.51
N VAL A 92 6.28 2.54 17.07
CA VAL A 92 7.25 3.39 16.36
C VAL A 92 8.41 3.85 17.23
N LYS A 93 8.29 3.76 18.56
CA LYS A 93 9.36 4.12 19.52
C LYS A 93 10.45 3.07 19.63
N SER A 94 10.18 1.87 19.16
CA SER A 94 11.10 0.75 19.07
C SER A 94 10.97 0.11 17.69
N ASN A 95 11.73 -0.93 17.40
CA ASN A 95 11.64 -1.66 16.13
C ASN A 95 11.94 -0.81 14.87
N CYS A 96 12.87 0.13 15.00
CA CYS A 96 13.21 1.06 13.91
C CYS A 96 13.54 0.35 12.57
N GLY A 97 14.22 -0.77 12.63
CA GLY A 97 14.59 -1.58 11.46
C GLY A 97 13.41 -2.25 10.76
N ASN A 98 12.24 -2.34 11.39
CA ASN A 98 11.04 -2.88 10.73
C ASN A 98 10.50 -1.94 9.65
N CYS A 99 10.75 -0.64 9.79
CA CYS A 99 10.35 0.37 8.82
C CYS A 99 11.55 0.92 8.05
N HIS A 100 12.60 1.34 8.77
CA HIS A 100 13.79 1.94 8.16
C HIS A 100 14.77 0.86 7.70
N GLN A 101 14.89 0.70 6.41
CA GLN A 101 15.80 -0.26 5.78
C GLN A 101 16.99 0.49 5.16
N LYS A 102 18.20 -0.02 5.42
CA LYS A 102 19.45 0.47 4.82
C LYS A 102 19.71 -0.18 3.47
#